data_6c68e70b414a6769cd1a8b6efde026aa
#
_entry.id   6c68e70b414a6769cd1a8b6efde026aa
#
_cell.length_a   1.000
_cell.length_b   1.000
_cell.length_c   1.000
_cell.angle_alpha   90.00
_cell.angle_beta   90.00
_cell.angle_gamma   90.00
#
_symmetry.space_group_name_H-M   'P 1'
#
loop_
_entity.id
_entity.type
_entity.pdbx_description
1 polymer ?
#
loop_
_entity_poly.entity_id
_entity_poly.type
_entity_poly.pdbx_seq_one_letter_code
_entity_poly.pdbx_strand_id
1 'polypeptide(L)' 'MSNLEIREFSQAITKFVDESSLPEEVKRMALQENLARQEQKARDALMAEIAARDAAEVAKQEVKQDAESV' A
#
# COMPACT_ATOMS: atom_id res chain seq x y z
N MET A 1 2.10 3.91 -12.22
CA MET A 1 3.40 4.35 -11.67
C MET A 1 4.52 3.86 -12.56
N SER A 2 5.46 4.71 -12.93
CA SER A 2 6.56 4.34 -13.83
C SER A 2 7.72 3.72 -13.07
N ASN A 3 8.54 2.93 -13.78
CA ASN A 3 9.77 2.37 -13.19
C ASN A 3 10.75 3.46 -12.76
N LEU A 4 10.74 4.59 -13.45
CA LEU A 4 11.58 5.74 -13.09
C LEU A 4 11.17 6.32 -11.74
N GLU A 5 9.88 6.49 -11.50
CA GLU A 5 9.36 7.00 -10.23
C GLU A 5 9.71 6.08 -9.07
N ILE A 6 9.61 4.77 -9.27
CA ILE A 6 9.98 3.77 -8.25
C ILE A 6 11.47 3.87 -7.94
N ARG A 7 12.31 4.00 -8.97
CA ARG A 7 13.76 4.12 -8.81
C ARG A 7 14.13 5.40 -8.08
N GLU A 8 13.53 6.53 -8.45
CA GLU A 8 13.77 7.82 -7.81
C GLU A 8 13.37 7.80 -6.33
N PHE A 9 12.25 7.18 -6.01
CA PHE A 9 11.79 7.03 -4.64
C PHE A 9 12.78 6.18 -3.82
N SER A 10 13.22 5.05 -4.38
CA SER A 10 14.20 4.19 -3.73
C SER A 10 15.53 4.89 -3.50
N GLN A 11 16.00 5.68 -4.48
CA GLN A 11 17.24 6.45 -4.37
C GLN A 11 17.13 7.53 -3.30
N ALA A 12 15.98 8.17 -3.17
CA ALA A 12 15.74 9.18 -2.14
C ALA A 12 15.83 8.57 -0.73
N ILE A 13 15.27 7.37 -0.54
CA ILE A 13 15.36 6.64 0.72
C ILE A 13 16.83 6.30 1.03
N THR A 14 17.54 5.76 0.05
CA THR A 14 18.96 5.39 0.20
C THR A 14 19.79 6.61 0.59
N LYS A 15 19.61 7.72 -0.10
CA LYS A 15 20.33 8.96 0.19
C LYS A 15 20.05 9.45 1.60
N PHE A 16 18.79 9.46 2.02
CA PHE A 16 18.41 9.90 3.35
C PHE A 16 19.08 9.06 4.44
N VAL A 17 19.09 7.74 4.25
CA VAL A 17 19.69 6.80 5.21
C VAL A 17 21.21 6.97 5.24
N ASP A 18 21.85 7.05 4.06
CA ASP A 18 23.30 7.15 3.96
C ASP A 18 23.85 8.46 4.53
N GLU A 19 23.10 9.55 4.39
CA GLU A 19 23.51 10.86 4.91
C GLU A 19 23.22 11.02 6.41
N SER A 20 22.49 10.10 7.02
CA SER A 20 22.23 10.13 8.46
C SER A 20 23.50 9.82 9.25
N SER A 21 23.74 10.58 10.33
CA SER A 21 24.87 10.36 11.23
C SER A 21 24.62 9.29 12.29
N LEU A 22 23.45 8.64 12.27
CA LEU A 22 23.13 7.58 13.22
C LEU A 22 23.99 6.33 12.99
N PRO A 23 24.26 5.54 14.04
CA PRO A 23 24.96 4.27 13.87
C PRO A 23 24.21 3.32 12.92
N GLU A 24 24.94 2.50 12.18
CA GLU A 24 24.35 1.61 11.17
C GLU A 24 23.31 0.65 11.78
N GLU A 25 23.55 0.16 13.00
CA GLU A 25 22.59 -0.75 13.68
C GLU A 25 21.28 -0.03 14.01
N VAL A 26 21.36 1.24 14.40
CA VAL A 26 20.16 2.05 14.66
C VAL A 26 19.39 2.31 13.36
N LYS A 27 20.10 2.59 12.27
CA LYS A 27 19.49 2.74 10.95
C LYS A 27 18.74 1.47 10.54
N ARG A 28 19.36 0.30 10.75
CA ARG A 28 18.76 -0.99 10.44
C ARG A 28 17.47 -1.20 11.23
N MET A 29 17.49 -0.95 12.53
CA MET A 29 16.31 -1.09 13.40
C MET A 29 15.18 -0.17 12.96
N ALA A 30 15.50 1.10 12.67
CA ALA A 30 14.50 2.07 12.22
C ALA A 30 13.90 1.68 10.87
N LEU A 31 14.71 1.20 9.93
CA LEU A 31 14.24 0.73 8.63
C LEU A 31 13.32 -0.49 8.78
N GLN A 32 13.66 -1.42 9.67
CA GLN A 32 12.86 -2.61 9.92
C GLN A 32 11.49 -2.24 10.49
N GLU A 33 11.45 -1.32 11.45
CA GLU A 33 10.20 -0.81 12.02
C GLU A 33 9.34 -0.13 10.96
N ASN A 34 9.94 0.70 10.13
CA ASN A 34 9.23 1.39 9.06
C ASN A 34 8.75 0.43 7.97
N LEU A 35 9.51 -0.62 7.67
CA LEU A 35 9.08 -1.65 6.74
C LEU A 35 7.83 -2.37 7.26
N ALA A 36 7.82 -2.76 8.53
CA ALA A 36 6.67 -3.42 9.14
C ALA A 36 5.42 -2.53 9.10
N ARG A 37 5.60 -1.25 9.38
CA ARG A 37 4.52 -0.25 9.30
C ARG A 37 3.98 -0.12 7.88
N GLN A 38 4.86 -0.07 6.88
CA GLN A 38 4.46 0.06 5.49
C GLN A 38 3.76 -1.20 4.99
N GLU A 39 4.21 -2.37 5.42
CA GLU A 39 3.53 -3.63 5.11
C GLU A 39 2.10 -3.65 5.66
N GLN A 40 1.89 -3.13 6.86
CA GLN A 40 0.54 -3.03 7.43
C GLN A 40 -0.33 -2.06 6.62
N LYS A 41 0.21 -0.92 6.24
CA LYS A 41 -0.51 0.04 5.40
C LYS A 41 -0.89 -0.55 4.05
N ALA A 42 0.02 -1.31 3.44
CA ALA A 42 -0.24 -1.96 2.16
C ALA A 42 -1.36 -3.01 2.29
N ARG A 43 -1.36 -3.79 3.37
CA ARG A 43 -2.43 -4.75 3.64
C ARG A 43 -3.78 -4.05 3.84
N ASP A 44 -3.80 -2.97 4.60
CA ASP A 44 -5.02 -2.19 4.86
C ASP A 44 -5.56 -1.60 3.56
N ALA A 45 -4.69 -1.06 2.71
CA ALA A 45 -5.08 -0.51 1.41
C ALA A 45 -5.65 -1.60 0.49
N LEU A 46 -5.04 -2.78 0.46
CA LEU A 46 -5.52 -3.91 -0.33
C LEU A 46 -6.89 -4.38 0.17
N MET A 47 -7.07 -4.50 1.48
CA MET A 47 -8.36 -4.89 2.05
C MET A 47 -9.45 -3.88 1.76
N ALA A 48 -9.13 -2.59 1.78
CA ALA A 48 -10.06 -1.53 1.41
C ALA A 48 -10.48 -1.62 -0.06
N GLU A 49 -9.53 -1.92 -0.95
CA GLU A 49 -9.82 -2.12 -2.39
C GLU A 49 -10.71 -3.34 -2.62
N ILE A 50 -10.43 -4.44 -1.94
CA ILE A 50 -11.25 -5.66 -2.01
C ILE A 50 -12.66 -5.38 -1.52
N ALA A 51 -12.81 -4.70 -0.38
CA ALA A 51 -14.10 -4.35 0.18
C ALA A 51 -14.92 -3.45 -0.76
N ALA A 52 -14.25 -2.47 -1.38
CA ALA A 52 -14.90 -1.58 -2.35
C ALA A 52 -15.38 -2.35 -3.59
N ARG A 53 -14.56 -3.27 -4.10
CA ARG A 53 -14.92 -4.12 -5.24
C ARG A 53 -16.10 -5.02 -4.90
N ASP A 54 -16.06 -5.68 -3.75
CA ASP A 54 -17.13 -6.58 -3.33
C ASP A 54 -18.45 -5.83 -3.11
N ALA A 55 -18.41 -4.65 -2.54
CA ALA A 55 -19.59 -3.79 -2.39
C ALA A 55 -20.18 -3.40 -3.75
N ALA A 56 -19.33 -3.08 -4.72
CA ALA A 56 -19.77 -2.75 -6.07
C ALA A 56 -20.43 -3.94 -6.78
N GLU A 57 -19.89 -5.15 -6.58
CA GLU A 57 -20.47 -6.38 -7.15
C GLU A 57 -21.81 -6.71 -6.52
N VAL A 58 -21.93 -6.57 -5.21
CA VAL A 58 -23.22 -6.79 -4.51
C VAL A 58 -24.29 -5.81 -5.01
N ALA A 59 -23.92 -4.53 -5.16
CA ALA A 59 -24.83 -3.52 -5.70
C ALA A 59 -25.31 -3.87 -7.11
N LYS A 60 -24.43 -4.38 -7.98
CA LYS A 60 -24.78 -4.82 -9.33
C LYS A 60 -25.73 -6.02 -9.29
N GLN A 61 -25.50 -6.97 -8.41
CA GLN A 61 -26.37 -8.15 -8.26
C GLN A 61 -27.75 -7.76 -7.77
N GLU A 62 -27.87 -6.85 -6.81
CA GLU A 62 -29.16 -6.35 -6.32
C GLU A 62 -29.97 -5.66 -7.43
N VAL A 63 -29.32 -4.82 -8.22
CA VAL A 63 -29.94 -4.16 -9.37
C VAL A 63 -30.43 -5.18 -10.39
N LYS A 64 -29.63 -6.21 -10.65
CA LYS A 64 -29.97 -7.26 -11.60
C LYS A 64 -31.14 -8.11 -11.13
N GLN A 65 -31.21 -8.43 -9.83
CA GLN A 65 -32.33 -9.16 -9.22
C GLN A 65 -33.63 -8.36 -9.30
N ASP A 66 -33.58 -7.06 -9.03
CA ASP A 66 -34.74 -6.19 -9.14
C ASP A 66 -35.27 -6.13 -10.58
N ALA A 67 -34.37 -6.11 -11.57
CA ALA A 67 -34.73 -6.14 -12.98
C ALA A 67 -35.37 -7.49 -13.38
N GLU A 68 -34.93 -8.59 -12.80
CA GLU A 68 -35.45 -9.94 -13.07
C GLU A 68 -36.78 -10.21 -12.36
N SER A 69 -37.06 -9.55 -11.25
CA SER A 69 -38.30 -9.76 -10.47
C SER A 69 -39.48 -8.99 -11.03
N VAL A 70 -39.32 -8.22 -12.06
CA VAL A 70 -40.38 -7.53 -12.80
C VAL A 70 -40.86 -8.41 -13.95
#